data_a5aaa0180feffb65c920a2cb76d65b34
#
_entry.id   a5aaa0180feffb65c920a2cb76d65b34
#
_cell.length_a   1.000
_cell.length_b   1.000
_cell.length_c   1.000
_cell.angle_alpha   90.00
_cell.angle_beta   90.00
_cell.angle_gamma   90.00
#
_symmetry.space_group_name_H-M   'P 1'
#
loop_
_entity.id
_entity.type
_entity.pdbx_description
1 polymer ?
#
loop_
_entity_poly.entity_id
_entity_poly.type
_entity_poly.pdbx_seq_one_letter_code
_entity_poly.pdbx_strand_id
1 'polypeptide(L)'
;MIEIAGKFNTAICYTNELEDTAYSQIESVCNESAFKDLKIRIMPDVHAGKGCTIGTTMTITDKVVPNMVGVDIGCGMYTVALGNVDIDFEKFDEAAHFIPCGRNVWEGRQERFDLSALKCYRNLKDTKRLERSLGTLGGGNHFIEIDSDEDGNKYLVIHSGSRNLGTQVAEFYQGIAIDLNLGKEDYYKQREEIIRTYKEEGRRSEIQAALKTLEKSFEAKEPTMPRELCFLYGTFMEDYLHDINICQQFAKRNREKMAEVLLERTGLTGYEAFQTIHNYIDVDEMILRKGSVSAKNGEKLLIPINMRDGSLICVGKGNSEWNNSAPHGAGRLMSRSAAFERLTMEEYQKEMAGIYTTCVNTSTLDESPMAYKNMDEIVANIEPTAEIIAHIKPIYNFKAAE
;
A
#
# COMPACT_ATOMS: atom_id res chain seq x y z
N MET A 1 -21.35 3.57 13.31
CA MET A 1 -20.10 4.08 13.92
C MET A 1 -19.87 3.36 15.24
N ILE A 2 -18.67 2.81 15.44
CA ILE A 2 -18.30 2.01 16.64
C ILE A 2 -17.10 2.69 17.32
N GLU A 3 -17.18 2.87 18.64
CA GLU A 3 -16.05 3.31 19.46
C GLU A 3 -15.37 2.09 20.10
N ILE A 4 -14.05 2.00 19.96
CA ILE A 4 -13.24 0.93 20.58
C ILE A 4 -12.28 1.59 21.56
N ALA A 5 -12.60 1.44 22.84
CA ALA A 5 -11.82 1.98 23.93
C ALA A 5 -10.81 0.94 24.44
N GLY A 6 -9.53 1.29 24.42
CA GLY A 6 -8.47 0.57 25.11
C GLY A 6 -8.04 1.28 26.39
N LYS A 7 -6.94 0.80 26.98
CA LYS A 7 -6.41 1.33 28.24
C LYS A 7 -5.88 2.77 28.11
N PHE A 8 -5.35 3.15 26.95
CA PHE A 8 -4.66 4.43 26.77
C PHE A 8 -5.24 5.31 25.67
N ASN A 9 -6.04 4.74 24.75
CA ASN A 9 -6.61 5.49 23.64
C ASN A 9 -7.97 4.91 23.25
N THR A 10 -8.71 5.64 22.41
CA THR A 10 -9.98 5.22 21.80
C THR A 10 -9.92 5.44 20.29
N ALA A 11 -10.20 4.40 19.52
CA ALA A 11 -10.36 4.48 18.06
C ALA A 11 -11.83 4.67 17.68
N ILE A 12 -12.09 5.41 16.61
CA ILE A 12 -13.42 5.56 16.02
C ILE A 12 -13.46 4.82 14.68
N CYS A 13 -14.38 3.84 14.57
CA CYS A 13 -14.63 3.09 13.35
C CYS A 13 -15.89 3.60 12.64
N TYR A 14 -15.75 3.96 11.38
CA TYR A 14 -16.85 4.48 10.56
C TYR A 14 -17.61 3.38 9.82
N THR A 15 -17.81 2.25 10.50
CA THR A 15 -18.62 1.13 10.04
C THR A 15 -19.68 0.76 11.09
N ASN A 16 -20.69 -0.01 10.69
CA ASN A 16 -21.69 -0.56 11.59
C ASN A 16 -21.40 -2.04 11.93
N GLU A 17 -20.56 -2.70 11.15
CA GLU A 17 -20.17 -4.10 11.32
C GLU A 17 -18.65 -4.22 11.35
N LEU A 18 -18.14 -5.02 12.28
CA LEU A 18 -16.71 -5.25 12.46
C LEU A 18 -16.47 -6.70 12.86
N GLU A 19 -15.57 -7.38 12.16
CA GLU A 19 -15.17 -8.74 12.52
C GLU A 19 -14.34 -8.77 13.82
N ASP A 20 -14.47 -9.85 14.61
CA ASP A 20 -13.82 -9.99 15.92
C ASP A 20 -12.28 -9.81 15.85
N THR A 21 -11.66 -10.32 14.79
CA THR A 21 -10.22 -10.20 14.58
C THR A 21 -9.79 -8.74 14.38
N ALA A 22 -10.55 -7.98 13.58
CA ALA A 22 -10.29 -6.57 13.36
C ALA A 22 -10.53 -5.76 14.66
N TYR A 23 -11.60 -6.05 15.39
CA TYR A 23 -11.86 -5.46 16.71
C TYR A 23 -10.67 -5.65 17.65
N SER A 24 -10.19 -6.89 17.79
CA SER A 24 -9.07 -7.23 18.67
C SER A 24 -7.76 -6.52 18.25
N GLN A 25 -7.52 -6.36 16.95
CA GLN A 25 -6.35 -5.62 16.45
C GLN A 25 -6.42 -4.13 16.81
N ILE A 26 -7.58 -3.50 16.65
CA ILE A 26 -7.77 -2.09 16.99
C ILE A 26 -7.65 -1.88 18.51
N GLU A 27 -8.29 -2.73 19.31
CA GLU A 27 -8.19 -2.70 20.77
C GLU A 27 -6.75 -2.86 21.23
N SER A 28 -5.96 -3.74 20.61
CA SER A 28 -4.53 -3.93 20.90
C SER A 28 -3.74 -2.62 20.69
N VAL A 29 -4.00 -1.90 19.61
CA VAL A 29 -3.38 -0.56 19.38
C VAL A 29 -3.80 0.41 20.49
N CYS A 30 -5.09 0.46 20.85
CA CYS A 30 -5.61 1.36 21.89
C CYS A 30 -5.11 1.01 23.30
N ASN A 31 -4.63 -0.22 23.51
CA ASN A 31 -4.05 -0.68 24.77
C ASN A 31 -2.57 -0.33 24.95
N GLU A 32 -1.91 0.23 23.93
CA GLU A 32 -0.50 0.59 24.01
C GLU A 32 -0.31 2.04 24.39
N SER A 33 0.47 2.29 25.45
CA SER A 33 0.76 3.65 25.95
C SER A 33 1.52 4.53 24.95
N ALA A 34 2.21 3.91 24.00
CA ALA A 34 2.93 4.58 22.92
C ALA A 34 2.02 5.37 21.98
N PHE A 35 0.73 4.99 21.88
CA PHE A 35 -0.26 5.62 21.00
C PHE A 35 -1.27 6.48 21.75
N LYS A 36 -0.99 6.79 23.02
CA LYS A 36 -1.81 7.71 23.82
C LYS A 36 -1.93 9.05 23.10
N ASP A 37 -3.13 9.61 23.11
CA ASP A 37 -3.47 10.93 22.56
C ASP A 37 -3.34 11.06 21.02
N LEU A 38 -3.03 9.96 20.29
CA LEU A 38 -3.07 9.95 18.83
C LEU A 38 -4.50 9.80 18.32
N LYS A 39 -4.82 10.48 17.22
CA LYS A 39 -6.13 10.38 16.58
C LYS A 39 -6.18 9.16 15.69
N ILE A 40 -6.85 8.09 16.16
CA ILE A 40 -6.99 6.81 15.43
C ILE A 40 -8.39 6.78 14.82
N ARG A 41 -8.44 6.62 13.48
CA ARG A 41 -9.67 6.56 12.70
C ARG A 41 -9.65 5.37 11.77
N ILE A 42 -10.75 4.65 11.72
CA ILE A 42 -10.86 3.40 10.97
C ILE A 42 -11.96 3.55 9.92
N MET A 43 -11.60 3.31 8.67
CA MET A 43 -12.45 3.51 7.50
C MET A 43 -13.52 2.40 7.38
N PRO A 44 -14.62 2.65 6.63
CA PRO A 44 -15.73 1.69 6.47
C PRO A 44 -15.34 0.32 5.89
N ASP A 45 -14.33 0.29 5.04
CA ASP A 45 -13.79 -0.92 4.37
C ASP A 45 -12.87 -1.77 5.26
N VAL A 46 -12.85 -1.49 6.57
CA VAL A 46 -12.01 -2.17 7.55
C VAL A 46 -12.10 -3.68 7.52
N HIS A 47 -10.94 -4.32 7.60
CA HIS A 47 -10.79 -5.77 7.79
C HIS A 47 -9.45 -6.10 8.44
N ALA A 48 -9.28 -7.33 8.92
CA ALA A 48 -8.05 -7.75 9.57
C ALA A 48 -6.85 -7.65 8.60
N GLY A 49 -5.72 -7.19 9.13
CA GLY A 49 -4.48 -7.04 8.39
C GLY A 49 -3.27 -7.55 9.16
N LYS A 50 -2.10 -7.58 8.53
CA LYS A 50 -0.85 -7.93 9.21
C LYS A 50 -0.39 -6.74 10.07
N GLY A 51 -0.34 -6.93 11.39
CA GLY A 51 0.13 -5.94 12.37
C GLY A 51 -0.96 -4.98 12.86
N CYS A 52 -1.78 -4.42 11.99
CA CYS A 52 -2.99 -3.69 12.34
C CYS A 52 -4.01 -3.83 11.22
N THR A 53 -5.24 -3.39 11.46
CA THR A 53 -6.31 -3.42 10.47
C THR A 53 -5.97 -2.61 9.22
N ILE A 54 -6.43 -3.10 8.07
CA ILE A 54 -6.54 -2.31 6.84
C ILE A 54 -7.75 -1.39 7.00
N GLY A 55 -7.69 -0.19 6.45
CA GLY A 55 -8.64 0.89 6.72
C GLY A 55 -8.21 1.81 7.87
N THR A 56 -6.98 1.66 8.39
CA THR A 56 -6.48 2.47 9.51
C THR A 56 -5.85 3.79 9.04
N THR A 57 -6.20 4.88 9.72
CA THR A 57 -5.47 6.14 9.65
C THR A 57 -5.19 6.67 11.05
N MET A 58 -3.98 7.19 11.28
CA MET A 58 -3.53 7.64 12.59
C MET A 58 -2.58 8.83 12.47
N THR A 59 -2.74 9.82 13.35
CA THR A 59 -1.77 10.91 13.47
C THR A 59 -0.43 10.37 13.99
N ILE A 60 0.67 11.00 13.60
CA ILE A 60 2.03 10.69 14.04
C ILE A 60 2.58 11.89 14.80
N THR A 61 3.32 11.63 15.88
CA THR A 61 4.03 12.67 16.62
C THR A 61 5.53 12.35 16.69
N ASP A 62 5.97 11.67 17.74
CA ASP A 62 7.37 11.35 18.03
C ASP A 62 7.72 9.88 17.80
N LYS A 63 6.76 9.07 17.32
CA LYS A 63 6.90 7.63 17.07
C LYS A 63 6.17 7.21 15.82
N VAL A 64 6.70 6.20 15.13
CA VAL A 64 6.05 5.60 13.94
C VAL A 64 6.24 4.08 13.94
N VAL A 65 5.19 3.36 13.54
CA VAL A 65 5.21 1.90 13.40
C VAL A 65 5.28 1.53 11.92
N PRO A 66 6.39 0.97 11.40
CA PRO A 66 6.49 0.61 9.99
C PRO A 66 5.42 -0.40 9.54
N ASN A 67 5.08 -1.40 10.35
CA ASN A 67 4.03 -2.36 10.03
C ASN A 67 2.63 -1.74 9.88
N MET A 68 2.38 -0.59 10.51
CA MET A 68 1.10 0.12 10.37
C MET A 68 0.98 0.89 9.05
N VAL A 69 2.04 0.95 8.24
CA VAL A 69 1.98 1.37 6.82
C VAL A 69 1.79 0.15 5.93
N GLY A 70 2.47 -0.95 6.23
CA GLY A 70 2.49 -2.17 5.45
C GLY A 70 3.75 -2.30 4.60
N VAL A 71 3.88 -3.46 3.94
CA VAL A 71 5.09 -3.80 3.16
C VAL A 71 5.06 -3.27 1.73
N ASP A 72 3.88 -3.02 1.16
CA ASP A 72 3.76 -2.41 -0.16
C ASP A 72 3.56 -0.90 -0.02
N ILE A 73 4.67 -0.24 0.32
CA ILE A 73 4.72 1.21 0.54
C ILE A 73 4.33 1.95 -0.74
N GLY A 74 3.40 2.91 -0.63
CA GLY A 74 2.96 3.70 -1.76
C GLY A 74 2.08 2.96 -2.77
N CYS A 75 1.56 1.76 -2.39
CA CYS A 75 0.55 1.07 -3.19
C CYS A 75 -0.65 1.99 -3.43
N GLY A 76 -1.22 1.93 -4.62
CA GLY A 76 -2.32 2.81 -5.02
C GLY A 76 -2.61 2.75 -6.50
N MET A 77 -3.56 3.59 -6.91
CA MET A 77 -4.04 3.69 -8.28
C MET A 77 -3.44 4.89 -9.00
N TYR A 78 -3.22 4.71 -10.30
CA TYR A 78 -2.97 5.79 -11.26
C TYR A 78 -4.09 5.77 -12.28
N THR A 79 -4.87 6.83 -12.32
CA THR A 79 -6.03 6.97 -13.20
C THR A 79 -5.72 7.99 -14.27
N VAL A 80 -5.86 7.58 -15.55
CA VAL A 80 -5.63 8.43 -16.72
C VAL A 80 -6.92 8.52 -17.53
N ALA A 81 -7.46 9.72 -17.69
CA ALA A 81 -8.62 9.97 -18.53
C ALA A 81 -8.22 9.94 -20.01
N LEU A 82 -8.87 9.07 -20.80
CA LEU A 82 -8.61 8.87 -22.21
C LEU A 82 -9.66 9.56 -23.10
N GLY A 83 -10.81 9.98 -22.53
CA GLY A 83 -11.95 10.53 -23.24
C GLY A 83 -12.81 9.48 -23.93
N ASN A 84 -13.70 9.93 -24.82
CA ASN A 84 -14.57 9.04 -25.57
C ASN A 84 -13.80 8.51 -26.80
N VAL A 85 -13.07 7.41 -26.58
CA VAL A 85 -12.23 6.73 -27.61
C VAL A 85 -12.64 5.26 -27.74
N ASP A 86 -12.44 4.70 -28.91
CA ASP A 86 -12.59 3.26 -29.12
C ASP A 86 -11.32 2.53 -28.62
N ILE A 87 -11.52 1.39 -27.96
CA ILE A 87 -10.44 0.56 -27.43
C ILE A 87 -10.36 -0.73 -28.25
N ASP A 88 -9.21 -0.95 -28.88
CA ASP A 88 -8.84 -2.24 -29.46
C ASP A 88 -8.37 -3.15 -28.31
N PHE A 89 -9.28 -4.00 -27.80
CA PHE A 89 -9.01 -4.84 -26.64
C PHE A 89 -7.91 -5.89 -26.88
N GLU A 90 -7.79 -6.43 -28.09
CA GLU A 90 -6.74 -7.40 -28.41
C GLU A 90 -5.36 -6.72 -28.33
N LYS A 91 -5.23 -5.57 -28.97
CA LYS A 91 -4.00 -4.78 -28.93
C LYS A 91 -3.68 -4.28 -27.51
N PHE A 92 -4.70 -3.92 -26.73
CA PHE A 92 -4.50 -3.48 -25.34
C PHE A 92 -4.06 -4.64 -24.44
N ASP A 93 -4.66 -5.82 -24.61
CA ASP A 93 -4.30 -7.04 -23.87
C ASP A 93 -2.86 -7.47 -24.18
N GLU A 94 -2.43 -7.43 -25.45
CA GLU A 94 -1.04 -7.64 -25.82
C GLU A 94 -0.09 -6.65 -25.13
N ALA A 95 -0.48 -5.38 -25.04
CA ALA A 95 0.31 -4.35 -24.35
C ALA A 95 0.36 -4.59 -22.83
N ALA A 96 -0.74 -5.03 -22.22
CA ALA A 96 -0.79 -5.37 -20.80
C ALA A 96 0.06 -6.60 -20.48
N HIS A 97 0.00 -7.65 -21.31
CA HIS A 97 0.86 -8.84 -21.18
C HIS A 97 2.36 -8.55 -21.41
N PHE A 98 2.71 -7.47 -22.10
CA PHE A 98 4.10 -7.03 -22.24
C PHE A 98 4.69 -6.49 -20.94
N ILE A 99 3.86 -5.96 -20.04
CA ILE A 99 4.29 -5.47 -18.72
C ILE A 99 4.68 -6.66 -17.83
N PRO A 100 5.91 -6.72 -17.29
CA PRO A 100 6.29 -7.79 -16.38
C PRO A 100 5.40 -7.81 -15.13
N CYS A 101 4.89 -8.98 -14.77
CA CYS A 101 3.99 -9.16 -13.63
C CYS A 101 4.51 -10.23 -12.66
N GLY A 102 3.87 -10.36 -11.49
CA GLY A 102 4.28 -11.24 -10.42
C GLY A 102 5.68 -10.87 -9.91
N ARG A 103 6.60 -11.84 -9.92
CA ARG A 103 8.00 -11.66 -9.55
C ARG A 103 8.89 -11.21 -10.69
N ASN A 104 8.39 -11.14 -11.92
CA ASN A 104 9.19 -10.75 -13.07
C ASN A 104 9.54 -9.27 -13.06
N VAL A 105 10.67 -8.95 -13.67
CA VAL A 105 11.17 -7.58 -13.87
C VAL A 105 11.68 -7.47 -15.30
N TRP A 106 11.88 -6.24 -15.77
CA TRP A 106 12.47 -6.00 -17.09
C TRP A 106 13.87 -6.61 -17.21
N GLU A 107 14.26 -6.99 -18.41
CA GLU A 107 15.64 -7.45 -18.70
C GLU A 107 16.65 -6.32 -18.47
N GLY A 108 16.29 -5.10 -18.87
CA GLY A 108 17.05 -3.89 -18.68
C GLY A 108 16.32 -2.87 -17.81
N ARG A 109 17.05 -1.90 -17.28
CA ARG A 109 16.48 -0.78 -16.57
C ARG A 109 15.70 0.13 -17.54
N GLN A 110 14.46 0.41 -17.23
CA GLN A 110 13.61 1.27 -18.08
C GLN A 110 13.93 2.75 -17.90
N GLU A 111 14.30 3.13 -16.69
CA GLU A 111 14.62 4.50 -16.31
C GLU A 111 15.58 4.51 -15.12
N ARG A 112 16.33 5.61 -14.95
CA ARG A 112 17.17 5.77 -13.78
C ARG A 112 16.36 6.32 -12.61
N PHE A 113 16.30 5.58 -11.52
CA PHE A 113 15.79 6.02 -10.23
C PHE A 113 16.90 5.89 -9.19
N ASP A 114 17.19 6.94 -8.44
CA ASP A 114 18.32 6.94 -7.51
C ASP A 114 18.00 6.27 -6.19
N LEU A 115 18.18 4.96 -6.14
CA LEU A 115 18.03 4.19 -4.90
C LEU A 115 19.14 4.48 -3.88
N SER A 116 20.29 5.04 -4.30
CA SER A 116 21.41 5.32 -3.38
C SER A 116 21.12 6.45 -2.39
N ALA A 117 20.06 7.21 -2.62
CA ALA A 117 19.56 8.23 -1.69
C ALA A 117 18.94 7.63 -0.42
N LEU A 118 18.52 6.35 -0.43
CA LEU A 118 17.97 5.67 0.74
C LEU A 118 19.03 5.54 1.84
N LYS A 119 18.66 5.85 3.08
CA LYS A 119 19.50 5.67 4.26
C LYS A 119 19.84 4.19 4.46
N CYS A 120 18.84 3.31 4.22
CA CYS A 120 19.01 1.87 4.30
C CYS A 120 19.63 1.22 3.05
N TYR A 121 20.06 1.98 2.04
CA TYR A 121 20.53 1.46 0.74
C TYR A 121 21.50 0.28 0.86
N ARG A 122 22.47 0.36 1.80
CA ARG A 122 23.49 -0.70 1.99
C ARG A 122 22.93 -2.02 2.55
N ASN A 123 21.72 -1.99 3.07
CA ASN A 123 21.02 -3.14 3.62
C ASN A 123 20.10 -3.80 2.58
N LEU A 124 19.86 -3.13 1.44
CA LEU A 124 19.04 -3.66 0.35
C LEU A 124 19.77 -4.80 -0.37
N LYS A 125 19.00 -5.80 -0.76
CA LYS A 125 19.47 -6.95 -1.54
C LYS A 125 19.10 -6.74 -3.02
N ASP A 126 20.00 -7.18 -3.92
CA ASP A 126 19.80 -7.17 -5.37
C ASP A 126 19.25 -5.82 -5.91
N THR A 127 19.97 -4.74 -5.62
CA THR A 127 19.59 -3.39 -6.04
C THR A 127 19.41 -3.24 -7.55
N LYS A 128 20.17 -4.01 -8.37
CA LYS A 128 20.00 -4.05 -9.83
C LYS A 128 18.63 -4.59 -10.24
N ARG A 129 18.12 -5.59 -9.51
CA ARG A 129 16.77 -6.12 -9.73
C ARG A 129 15.71 -5.12 -9.30
N LEU A 130 15.92 -4.41 -8.17
CA LEU A 130 15.03 -3.33 -7.73
C LEU A 130 14.91 -2.23 -8.78
N GLU A 131 16.02 -1.77 -9.36
CA GLU A 131 16.00 -0.78 -10.45
C GLU A 131 15.23 -1.28 -11.69
N ARG A 132 15.32 -2.58 -12.02
CA ARG A 132 14.59 -3.19 -13.14
C ARG A 132 13.11 -3.46 -12.85
N SER A 133 12.67 -3.33 -11.61
CA SER A 133 11.27 -3.50 -11.24
C SER A 133 10.41 -2.24 -11.48
N LEU A 134 11.01 -1.11 -11.82
CA LEU A 134 10.28 0.09 -12.20
C LEU A 134 9.50 -0.13 -13.51
N GLY A 135 8.22 0.19 -13.52
CA GLY A 135 7.32 -0.05 -14.66
C GLY A 135 6.82 -1.50 -14.72
N THR A 136 6.70 -2.21 -13.58
CA THR A 136 6.18 -3.57 -13.50
C THR A 136 4.94 -3.66 -12.60
N LEU A 137 3.99 -4.53 -12.97
CA LEU A 137 2.69 -4.60 -12.31
C LEU A 137 2.77 -5.24 -10.90
N GLY A 138 3.42 -6.39 -10.78
CA GLY A 138 3.37 -7.21 -9.57
C GLY A 138 2.27 -8.27 -9.62
N GLY A 139 1.91 -8.78 -8.46
CA GLY A 139 0.90 -9.82 -8.29
C GLY A 139 -0.11 -9.44 -7.21
N GLY A 140 -0.91 -10.40 -6.80
CA GLY A 140 -1.95 -10.22 -5.79
C GLY A 140 -3.11 -9.37 -6.32
N ASN A 141 -3.48 -8.32 -5.59
CA ASN A 141 -4.59 -7.43 -5.96
C ASN A 141 -4.23 -6.37 -7.01
N HIS A 142 -3.01 -6.40 -7.58
CA HIS A 142 -2.62 -5.44 -8.62
C HIS A 142 -3.31 -5.73 -9.95
N PHE A 143 -3.67 -4.67 -10.68
CA PHE A 143 -4.42 -4.78 -11.93
C PHE A 143 -4.15 -3.62 -12.90
N ILE A 144 -4.53 -3.83 -14.15
CA ILE A 144 -4.65 -2.81 -15.21
C ILE A 144 -6.07 -2.93 -15.76
N GLU A 145 -6.82 -1.84 -15.73
CA GLU A 145 -8.20 -1.77 -16.22
C GLU A 145 -8.39 -0.65 -17.23
N ILE A 146 -9.32 -0.86 -18.15
CA ILE A 146 -9.99 0.21 -18.86
C ILE A 146 -11.43 0.23 -18.38
N ASP A 147 -11.80 1.36 -17.80
CA ASP A 147 -13.15 1.61 -17.30
C ASP A 147 -13.89 2.60 -18.22
N SER A 148 -15.21 2.58 -18.17
CA SER A 148 -16.08 3.55 -18.87
C SER A 148 -17.08 4.15 -17.92
N ASP A 149 -17.29 5.47 -18.04
CA ASP A 149 -18.42 6.15 -17.39
C ASP A 149 -19.72 6.05 -18.23
N GLU A 150 -20.80 6.63 -17.72
CA GLU A 150 -22.12 6.64 -18.38
C GLU A 150 -22.13 7.45 -19.69
N ASP A 151 -21.25 8.43 -19.84
CA ASP A 151 -21.11 9.26 -21.04
C ASP A 151 -20.19 8.60 -22.10
N GLY A 152 -19.63 7.42 -21.79
CA GLY A 152 -18.76 6.67 -22.67
C GLY A 152 -17.31 7.12 -22.65
N ASN A 153 -16.89 8.00 -21.73
CA ASN A 153 -15.47 8.32 -21.55
C ASN A 153 -14.72 7.13 -20.95
N LYS A 154 -13.51 6.93 -21.40
CA LYS A 154 -12.65 5.83 -20.97
C LYS A 154 -11.57 6.32 -20.00
N TYR A 155 -11.22 5.44 -19.09
CA TYR A 155 -10.21 5.67 -18.06
C TYR A 155 -9.28 4.46 -18.00
N LEU A 156 -7.96 4.70 -18.09
CA LEU A 156 -6.95 3.70 -17.77
C LEU A 156 -6.70 3.76 -16.26
N VAL A 157 -6.90 2.65 -15.56
CA VAL A 157 -6.62 2.53 -14.12
C VAL A 157 -5.55 1.48 -13.90
N ILE A 158 -4.47 1.86 -13.21
CA ILE A 158 -3.34 0.98 -12.88
C ILE A 158 -3.19 0.93 -11.36
N HIS A 159 -3.35 -0.25 -10.78
CA HIS A 159 -3.10 -0.53 -9.37
C HIS A 159 -1.76 -1.23 -9.18
N SER A 160 -0.81 -0.58 -8.54
CA SER A 160 0.51 -1.14 -8.21
C SER A 160 1.22 -0.31 -7.15
N GLY A 161 2.31 -0.84 -6.60
CA GLY A 161 3.07 -0.23 -5.51
C GLY A 161 4.58 -0.14 -5.76
N SER A 162 5.35 -0.11 -4.67
CA SER A 162 6.81 0.03 -4.69
C SER A 162 7.55 -1.29 -4.93
N ARG A 163 6.85 -2.35 -5.25
CA ARG A 163 7.42 -3.66 -5.55
C ARG A 163 8.25 -4.18 -4.35
N ASN A 164 9.26 -4.99 -4.61
CA ASN A 164 10.13 -5.53 -3.56
C ASN A 164 10.98 -4.45 -2.84
N LEU A 165 11.10 -3.24 -3.40
CA LEU A 165 11.77 -2.13 -2.74
C LEU A 165 11.08 -1.78 -1.42
N GLY A 166 9.78 -1.52 -1.46
CA GLY A 166 9.00 -1.20 -0.26
C GLY A 166 9.02 -2.32 0.76
N THR A 167 8.93 -3.58 0.32
CA THR A 167 9.02 -4.74 1.20
C THR A 167 10.35 -4.76 1.97
N GLN A 168 11.48 -4.58 1.29
CA GLN A 168 12.79 -4.59 1.94
C GLN A 168 12.97 -3.42 2.91
N VAL A 169 12.49 -2.23 2.53
CA VAL A 169 12.54 -1.04 3.40
C VAL A 169 11.66 -1.23 4.64
N ALA A 170 10.42 -1.69 4.47
CA ALA A 170 9.50 -1.95 5.58
C ALA A 170 10.05 -3.00 6.57
N GLU A 171 10.58 -4.12 6.06
CA GLU A 171 11.16 -5.18 6.87
C GLU A 171 12.40 -4.71 7.63
N PHE A 172 13.27 -3.93 6.98
CA PHE A 172 14.46 -3.38 7.61
C PHE A 172 14.11 -2.46 8.79
N TYR A 173 13.21 -1.50 8.59
CA TYR A 173 12.84 -0.56 9.64
C TYR A 173 11.96 -1.20 10.73
N GLN A 174 11.12 -2.17 10.39
CA GLN A 174 10.40 -2.94 11.42
C GLN A 174 11.37 -3.77 12.27
N GLY A 175 12.44 -4.31 11.69
CA GLY A 175 13.50 -4.97 12.41
C GLY A 175 14.18 -4.04 13.42
N ILE A 176 14.51 -2.80 13.02
CA ILE A 176 15.06 -1.78 13.94
C ILE A 176 14.04 -1.43 15.03
N ALA A 177 12.77 -1.24 14.68
CA ALA A 177 11.72 -0.94 15.65
C ALA A 177 11.62 -2.02 16.75
N ILE A 178 11.65 -3.30 16.34
CA ILE A 178 11.67 -4.42 17.29
C ILE A 178 12.91 -4.36 18.17
N ASP A 179 14.09 -4.17 17.60
CA ASP A 179 15.34 -4.09 18.32
C ASP A 179 15.37 -2.94 19.36
N LEU A 180 14.87 -1.76 18.99
CA LEU A 180 14.77 -0.62 19.90
C LEU A 180 13.85 -0.94 21.09
N ASN A 181 12.72 -1.60 20.84
CA ASN A 181 11.77 -1.99 21.89
C ASN A 181 12.28 -3.19 22.73
N LEU A 182 13.30 -3.91 22.27
CA LEU A 182 14.09 -4.88 23.05
C LEU A 182 15.25 -4.23 23.82
N GLY A 183 15.38 -2.90 23.78
CA GLY A 183 16.40 -2.14 24.49
C GLY A 183 17.77 -2.06 23.81
N LYS A 184 17.83 -2.32 22.49
CA LYS A 184 19.08 -2.29 21.70
C LYS A 184 19.50 -0.87 21.22
N GLU A 185 19.02 0.19 21.83
CA GLU A 185 19.40 1.55 21.42
C GLU A 185 20.92 1.78 21.55
N ASP A 186 21.52 1.36 22.66
CA ASP A 186 22.96 1.48 22.89
C ASP A 186 23.78 0.60 21.92
N TYR A 187 23.25 -0.54 21.49
CA TYR A 187 23.86 -1.36 20.44
C TYR A 187 23.99 -0.57 19.13
N TYR A 188 22.96 0.14 18.70
CA TYR A 188 23.02 0.94 17.48
C TYR A 188 24.01 2.10 17.61
N LYS A 189 24.04 2.80 18.75
CA LYS A 189 25.03 3.87 19.03
C LYS A 189 26.46 3.33 18.93
N GLN A 190 26.76 2.22 19.61
CA GLN A 190 28.08 1.60 19.58
C GLN A 190 28.45 1.08 18.17
N ARG A 191 27.47 0.55 17.44
CA ARG A 191 27.65 0.10 16.05
C ARG A 191 28.09 1.25 15.14
N GLU A 192 27.43 2.39 15.23
CA GLU A 192 27.82 3.58 14.46
C GLU A 192 29.19 4.10 14.81
N GLU A 193 29.51 4.12 16.11
CA GLU A 193 30.83 4.52 16.60
C GLU A 193 31.94 3.60 16.09
N ILE A 194 31.78 2.28 16.18
CA ILE A 194 32.70 1.30 15.59
C ILE A 194 32.91 1.58 14.10
N ILE A 195 31.82 1.75 13.33
CA ILE A 195 31.92 1.98 11.89
C ILE A 195 32.67 3.27 11.60
N ARG A 196 32.43 4.34 12.34
CA ARG A 196 33.10 5.62 12.19
C ARG A 196 34.58 5.51 12.50
N THR A 197 34.94 5.04 13.71
CA THR A 197 36.29 4.93 14.20
C THR A 197 37.16 4.06 13.30
N TYR A 198 36.68 2.87 12.93
CA TYR A 198 37.44 1.95 12.08
C TYR A 198 37.63 2.48 10.64
N LYS A 199 36.70 3.30 10.14
CA LYS A 199 36.89 3.99 8.86
C LYS A 199 37.95 5.09 8.94
N GLU A 200 37.94 5.89 9.99
CA GLU A 200 38.92 6.95 10.25
C GLU A 200 40.32 6.39 10.44
N GLU A 201 40.44 5.25 11.11
CA GLU A 201 41.70 4.52 11.32
C GLU A 201 42.16 3.70 10.09
N GLY A 202 41.38 3.67 9.00
CA GLY A 202 41.71 2.87 7.80
C GLY A 202 41.48 1.35 7.93
N ARG A 203 40.90 0.88 9.03
CA ARG A 203 40.66 -0.52 9.40
C ARG A 203 39.34 -1.09 8.89
N ARG A 204 38.92 -0.73 7.68
CA ARG A 204 37.61 -1.10 7.10
C ARG A 204 37.37 -2.62 7.04
N SER A 205 38.41 -3.44 6.83
CA SER A 205 38.33 -4.88 6.77
C SER A 205 37.94 -5.52 8.11
N GLU A 206 38.14 -4.85 9.23
CA GLU A 206 37.89 -5.35 10.58
C GLU A 206 36.48 -5.02 11.09
N ILE A 207 35.75 -4.10 10.41
CA ILE A 207 34.40 -3.64 10.82
C ILE A 207 33.45 -4.82 11.03
N GLN A 208 33.38 -5.76 10.09
CA GLN A 208 32.45 -6.92 10.18
C GLN A 208 32.72 -7.79 11.41
N ALA A 209 34.00 -8.02 11.75
CA ALA A 209 34.36 -8.81 12.93
C ALA A 209 33.99 -8.08 14.23
N ALA A 210 34.26 -6.78 14.29
CA ALA A 210 33.92 -5.95 15.45
C ALA A 210 32.40 -5.89 15.68
N LEU A 211 31.60 -5.70 14.62
CA LEU A 211 30.13 -5.70 14.70
C LEU A 211 29.57 -7.04 15.15
N LYS A 212 30.13 -8.16 14.69
CA LYS A 212 29.74 -9.51 15.13
C LYS A 212 30.05 -9.74 16.61
N THR A 213 31.14 -9.16 17.11
CA THR A 213 31.48 -9.20 18.54
C THR A 213 30.51 -8.40 19.37
N LEU A 214 30.17 -7.19 18.93
CA LEU A 214 29.17 -6.34 19.58
C LEU A 214 27.79 -7.03 19.64
N GLU A 215 27.34 -7.64 18.53
CA GLU A 215 26.08 -8.37 18.48
C GLU A 215 26.00 -9.50 19.50
N LYS A 216 27.09 -10.26 19.69
CA LYS A 216 27.17 -11.34 20.67
C LYS A 216 27.20 -10.87 22.12
N SER A 217 27.65 -9.65 22.38
CA SER A 217 27.70 -9.08 23.75
C SER A 217 26.39 -8.51 24.21
N PHE A 218 25.39 -8.41 23.33
CA PHE A 218 24.09 -7.82 23.63
C PHE A 218 23.11 -8.86 24.18
N GLU A 219 22.55 -8.60 25.36
CA GLU A 219 21.46 -9.39 25.93
C GLU A 219 20.12 -8.73 25.61
N ALA A 220 19.27 -9.40 24.84
CA ALA A 220 17.94 -8.91 24.53
C ALA A 220 17.06 -8.93 25.78
N LYS A 221 16.31 -7.84 25.99
CA LYS A 221 15.24 -7.77 27.01
C LYS A 221 13.97 -8.45 26.46
N GLU A 222 13.06 -8.81 27.36
CA GLU A 222 11.74 -9.25 26.96
C GLU A 222 10.99 -8.10 26.28
N PRO A 223 10.24 -8.35 25.20
CA PRO A 223 9.46 -7.33 24.53
C PRO A 223 8.35 -6.80 25.45
N THR A 224 8.20 -5.47 25.53
CA THR A 224 7.20 -4.81 26.37
C THR A 224 5.86 -4.61 25.65
N MET A 225 5.82 -4.92 24.36
CA MET A 225 4.64 -4.77 23.50
C MET A 225 4.67 -5.81 22.35
N PRO A 226 3.55 -6.02 21.62
CA PRO A 226 3.52 -6.88 20.43
C PRO A 226 4.57 -6.44 19.41
N ARG A 227 5.28 -7.40 18.81
CA ARG A 227 6.33 -7.12 17.82
C ARG A 227 5.81 -6.34 16.60
N GLU A 228 4.56 -6.54 16.27
CA GLU A 228 3.86 -5.88 15.17
C GLU A 228 3.63 -4.39 15.43
N LEU A 229 3.58 -3.98 16.70
CA LEU A 229 3.35 -2.60 17.15
C LEU A 229 4.62 -1.90 17.61
N CYS A 230 5.78 -2.56 17.55
CA CYS A 230 7.06 -1.92 17.84
C CYS A 230 7.29 -0.72 16.93
N PHE A 231 7.80 0.37 17.50
CA PHE A 231 7.89 1.67 16.86
C PHE A 231 9.33 2.20 16.79
N LEU A 232 9.54 3.08 15.83
CA LEU A 232 10.73 3.90 15.69
C LEU A 232 10.52 5.27 16.34
N TYR A 233 11.60 5.89 16.81
CA TYR A 233 11.63 7.24 17.36
C TYR A 233 12.99 7.91 17.09
N GLY A 234 13.07 9.23 17.32
CA GLY A 234 14.29 10.00 17.10
C GLY A 234 14.83 9.85 15.67
N THR A 235 16.14 9.74 15.52
CA THR A 235 16.82 9.65 14.21
C THR A 235 16.38 8.44 13.39
N PHE A 236 16.00 7.33 14.02
CA PHE A 236 15.49 6.15 13.31
C PHE A 236 14.12 6.41 12.65
N MET A 237 13.28 7.20 13.31
CA MET A 237 12.02 7.66 12.71
C MET A 237 12.29 8.63 11.55
N GLU A 238 13.21 9.58 11.71
CA GLU A 238 13.59 10.53 10.66
C GLU A 238 14.13 9.80 9.42
N ASP A 239 15.03 8.84 9.60
CA ASP A 239 15.57 8.01 8.53
C ASP A 239 14.47 7.20 7.83
N TYR A 240 13.51 6.65 8.59
CA TYR A 240 12.38 5.94 8.01
C TYR A 240 11.45 6.87 7.22
N LEU A 241 11.12 8.05 7.74
CA LEU A 241 10.29 9.03 7.02
C LEU A 241 10.95 9.49 5.73
N HIS A 242 12.28 9.64 5.71
CA HIS A 242 13.03 9.93 4.51
C HIS A 242 12.91 8.77 3.49
N ASP A 243 13.15 7.54 3.91
CA ASP A 243 13.20 6.38 3.03
C ASP A 243 11.81 5.97 2.53
N ILE A 244 10.76 6.10 3.36
CA ILE A 244 9.39 5.84 2.93
C ILE A 244 8.95 6.82 1.84
N ASN A 245 9.35 8.08 1.93
CA ASN A 245 9.05 9.08 0.90
C ASN A 245 9.69 8.70 -0.45
N ILE A 246 10.92 8.20 -0.45
CA ILE A 246 11.58 7.68 -1.67
C ILE A 246 10.82 6.47 -2.23
N CYS A 247 10.36 5.54 -1.37
CA CYS A 247 9.54 4.41 -1.81
C CYS A 247 8.20 4.85 -2.41
N GLN A 248 7.56 5.86 -1.83
CA GLN A 248 6.32 6.45 -2.35
C GLN A 248 6.54 7.07 -3.73
N GLN A 249 7.64 7.79 -3.92
CA GLN A 249 8.02 8.33 -5.23
C GLN A 249 8.33 7.23 -6.25
N PHE A 250 9.00 6.15 -5.83
CA PHE A 250 9.24 4.99 -6.69
C PHE A 250 7.92 4.34 -7.12
N ALA A 251 6.98 4.12 -6.19
CA ALA A 251 5.67 3.55 -6.49
C ALA A 251 4.86 4.43 -7.45
N LYS A 252 4.89 5.75 -7.23
CA LYS A 252 4.30 6.73 -8.14
C LYS A 252 4.88 6.57 -9.55
N ARG A 253 6.21 6.62 -9.68
CA ARG A 253 6.88 6.50 -10.97
C ARG A 253 6.68 5.13 -11.62
N ASN A 254 6.57 4.07 -10.82
CA ASN A 254 6.25 2.72 -11.29
C ASN A 254 4.93 2.69 -12.07
N ARG A 255 3.85 3.26 -11.51
CA ARG A 255 2.54 3.34 -12.16
C ARG A 255 2.56 4.23 -13.41
N GLU A 256 3.19 5.39 -13.33
CA GLU A 256 3.34 6.30 -14.47
C GLU A 256 4.08 5.62 -15.63
N LYS A 257 5.16 4.88 -15.32
CA LYS A 257 5.95 4.18 -16.34
C LYS A 257 5.15 3.07 -17.05
N MET A 258 4.32 2.35 -16.31
CA MET A 258 3.40 1.37 -16.92
C MET A 258 2.40 2.06 -17.85
N ALA A 259 1.80 3.17 -17.43
CA ALA A 259 0.88 3.93 -18.27
C ALA A 259 1.56 4.43 -19.55
N GLU A 260 2.77 4.98 -19.47
CA GLU A 260 3.56 5.38 -20.64
C GLU A 260 3.73 4.23 -21.64
N VAL A 261 4.13 3.05 -21.15
CA VAL A 261 4.32 1.86 -21.99
C VAL A 261 3.01 1.44 -22.66
N LEU A 262 1.91 1.40 -21.90
CA LEU A 262 0.60 1.02 -22.44
C LEU A 262 0.11 2.01 -23.49
N LEU A 263 0.15 3.31 -23.20
CA LEU A 263 -0.30 4.36 -24.10
C LEU A 263 0.54 4.39 -25.39
N GLU A 264 1.87 4.26 -25.29
CA GLU A 264 2.76 4.21 -26.45
C GLU A 264 2.45 2.99 -27.35
N ARG A 265 2.29 1.80 -26.77
CA ARG A 265 2.05 0.56 -27.52
C ARG A 265 0.67 0.52 -28.17
N THR A 266 -0.32 1.09 -27.53
CA THR A 266 -1.71 1.11 -28.05
C THR A 266 -1.98 2.28 -28.97
N GLY A 267 -1.22 3.37 -28.86
CA GLY A 267 -1.46 4.64 -29.56
C GLY A 267 -2.54 5.48 -28.92
N LEU A 268 -2.99 5.11 -27.69
CA LEU A 268 -3.95 5.90 -26.93
C LEU A 268 -3.27 7.15 -26.31
N THR A 269 -4.06 8.19 -26.06
CA THR A 269 -3.58 9.45 -25.47
C THR A 269 -4.43 9.81 -24.26
N GLY A 270 -3.77 10.07 -23.12
CA GLY A 270 -4.42 10.61 -21.93
C GLY A 270 -4.35 12.13 -21.91
N TYR A 271 -5.36 12.80 -21.35
CA TYR A 271 -5.41 14.26 -21.23
C TYR A 271 -5.40 14.77 -19.78
N GLU A 272 -5.77 13.95 -18.83
CA GLU A 272 -5.71 14.25 -17.40
C GLU A 272 -5.34 12.97 -16.64
N ALA A 273 -4.58 13.11 -15.54
CA ALA A 273 -4.27 11.97 -14.70
C ALA A 273 -4.15 12.38 -13.23
N PHE A 274 -4.49 11.47 -12.33
CA PHE A 274 -4.31 11.64 -10.89
C PHE A 274 -3.89 10.32 -10.22
N GLN A 275 -3.35 10.42 -9.00
CA GLN A 275 -2.93 9.26 -8.21
C GLN A 275 -3.70 9.21 -6.90
N THR A 276 -4.03 8.00 -6.46
CA THR A 276 -4.65 7.71 -5.16
C THR A 276 -3.85 6.63 -4.47
N ILE A 277 -3.17 6.95 -3.39
CA ILE A 277 -2.30 6.01 -2.65
C ILE A 277 -2.93 5.64 -1.30
N HIS A 278 -2.72 4.41 -0.83
CA HIS A 278 -3.41 3.87 0.34
C HIS A 278 -2.52 3.18 1.40
N ASN A 279 -1.22 3.05 1.17
CA ASN A 279 -0.24 2.54 2.16
C ASN A 279 0.94 3.51 2.21
N TYR A 280 0.82 4.55 3.03
CA TYR A 280 1.80 5.62 3.03
C TYR A 280 1.76 6.48 4.30
N ILE A 281 2.73 7.37 4.42
CA ILE A 281 2.73 8.45 5.39
C ILE A 281 2.69 9.77 4.62
N ASP A 282 1.69 10.60 4.94
CA ASP A 282 1.71 12.01 4.58
C ASP A 282 2.66 12.71 5.54
N VAL A 283 3.86 13.00 5.07
CA VAL A 283 4.93 13.58 5.89
C VAL A 283 4.71 15.06 6.21
N ASP A 284 3.86 15.74 5.45
CA ASP A 284 3.51 17.15 5.68
C ASP A 284 2.44 17.28 6.77
N GLU A 285 1.43 16.40 6.77
CA GLU A 285 0.36 16.37 7.77
C GLU A 285 0.66 15.43 8.94
N MET A 286 1.73 14.64 8.84
CA MET A 286 2.07 13.59 9.80
C MET A 286 0.90 12.64 10.07
N ILE A 287 0.33 12.12 8.99
CA ILE A 287 -0.75 11.13 9.02
C ILE A 287 -0.29 9.85 8.34
N LEU A 288 -0.36 8.75 9.09
CA LEU A 288 -0.16 7.40 8.60
C LEU A 288 -1.48 6.85 8.04
N ARG A 289 -1.41 6.18 6.87
CA ARG A 289 -2.54 5.52 6.22
C ARG A 289 -2.17 4.10 5.81
N LYS A 290 -3.00 3.13 6.21
CA LYS A 290 -2.91 1.72 5.79
C LYS A 290 -4.25 1.26 5.28
N GLY A 291 -4.34 1.04 3.95
CA GLY A 291 -5.62 0.76 3.32
C GLY A 291 -6.62 1.91 3.52
N SER A 292 -6.14 3.12 3.47
CA SER A 292 -6.95 4.34 3.48
C SER A 292 -6.29 5.40 2.60
N VAL A 293 -7.08 6.25 1.98
CA VAL A 293 -6.61 7.25 1.03
C VAL A 293 -6.78 8.66 1.57
N SER A 294 -6.03 9.61 1.01
CA SER A 294 -6.26 11.04 1.26
C SER A 294 -7.60 11.48 0.66
N ALA A 295 -8.32 12.35 1.38
CA ALA A 295 -9.55 12.99 0.95
C ALA A 295 -9.55 14.45 1.39
N LYS A 296 -8.44 15.17 1.13
CA LYS A 296 -8.32 16.60 1.41
C LYS A 296 -9.36 17.38 0.60
N ASN A 297 -9.70 18.57 1.04
CA ASN A 297 -10.72 19.37 0.35
C ASN A 297 -10.35 19.64 -1.10
N GLY A 298 -11.21 19.20 -2.02
CA GLY A 298 -11.02 19.35 -3.47
C GLY A 298 -10.06 18.34 -4.12
N GLU A 299 -9.47 17.40 -3.36
CA GLU A 299 -8.58 16.37 -3.88
C GLU A 299 -9.37 15.28 -4.62
N LYS A 300 -8.99 14.98 -5.87
CA LYS A 300 -9.54 13.82 -6.61
C LYS A 300 -8.96 12.52 -6.07
N LEU A 301 -9.83 11.53 -5.87
CA LEU A 301 -9.45 10.19 -5.44
C LEU A 301 -10.29 9.13 -6.14
N LEU A 302 -9.73 7.91 -6.24
CA LEU A 302 -10.39 6.73 -6.77
C LEU A 302 -10.61 5.71 -5.65
N ILE A 303 -11.83 5.19 -5.55
CA ILE A 303 -12.19 4.11 -4.63
C ILE A 303 -12.60 2.89 -5.48
N PRO A 304 -11.70 1.91 -5.72
CA PRO A 304 -12.03 0.70 -6.45
C PRO A 304 -12.95 -0.21 -5.63
N ILE A 305 -13.93 -0.81 -6.27
CA ILE A 305 -14.87 -1.75 -5.66
C ILE A 305 -14.42 -3.19 -5.94
N ASN A 306 -14.51 -3.63 -7.19
CA ASN A 306 -14.05 -4.94 -7.66
C ASN A 306 -14.01 -4.97 -9.19
N MET A 307 -13.52 -6.09 -9.77
CA MET A 307 -13.35 -6.29 -11.22
C MET A 307 -14.65 -6.21 -12.06
N ARG A 308 -15.83 -6.22 -11.45
CA ARG A 308 -17.15 -6.13 -12.13
C ARG A 308 -17.79 -4.76 -11.91
N ASP A 309 -17.80 -4.31 -10.67
CA ASP A 309 -18.51 -3.11 -10.27
C ASP A 309 -17.68 -1.83 -10.50
N GLY A 310 -16.37 -1.98 -10.74
CA GLY A 310 -15.48 -0.89 -11.12
C GLY A 310 -15.05 -0.02 -9.97
N SER A 311 -15.05 1.30 -10.17
CA SER A 311 -14.48 2.27 -9.25
C SER A 311 -15.33 3.53 -9.15
N LEU A 312 -15.25 4.19 -7.99
CA LEU A 312 -15.86 5.49 -7.77
C LEU A 312 -14.79 6.59 -7.88
N ILE A 313 -14.98 7.56 -8.76
CA ILE A 313 -14.20 8.80 -8.78
C ILE A 313 -14.87 9.76 -7.81
N CYS A 314 -14.10 10.24 -6.83
CA CYS A 314 -14.62 11.10 -5.77
C CYS A 314 -13.79 12.38 -5.64
N VAL A 315 -14.35 13.37 -4.95
CA VAL A 315 -13.65 14.57 -4.47
C VAL A 315 -13.71 14.61 -2.95
N GLY A 316 -12.56 14.74 -2.32
CA GLY A 316 -12.42 14.82 -0.87
C GLY A 316 -13.06 16.10 -0.31
N LYS A 317 -13.67 15.99 0.86
CA LYS A 317 -14.31 17.10 1.60
C LYS A 317 -13.40 17.71 2.67
N GLY A 318 -12.22 17.16 2.92
CA GLY A 318 -11.29 17.64 3.96
C GLY A 318 -11.84 17.48 5.37
N ASN A 319 -12.49 16.35 5.67
CA ASN A 319 -13.07 16.10 6.98
C ASN A 319 -11.97 15.73 8.01
N SER A 320 -11.65 16.69 8.87
CA SER A 320 -10.61 16.49 9.90
C SER A 320 -10.96 15.38 10.88
N GLU A 321 -12.27 15.11 11.16
CA GLU A 321 -12.66 14.00 12.02
C GLU A 321 -12.30 12.63 11.45
N TRP A 322 -12.14 12.54 10.15
CA TRP A 322 -11.68 11.37 9.41
C TRP A 322 -10.16 11.38 9.11
N ASN A 323 -9.39 12.26 9.78
CA ASN A 323 -7.99 12.52 9.41
C ASN A 323 -7.82 12.89 7.91
N ASN A 324 -8.75 13.65 7.34
CA ASN A 324 -8.79 13.98 5.90
C ASN A 324 -8.63 12.72 5.03
N SER A 325 -9.33 11.64 5.38
CA SER A 325 -9.13 10.33 4.75
C SER A 325 -10.45 9.69 4.33
N ALA A 326 -10.39 8.76 3.37
CA ALA A 326 -11.50 7.95 2.87
C ALA A 326 -11.08 6.47 2.77
N PRO A 327 -12.04 5.53 2.61
CA PRO A 327 -11.72 4.12 2.36
C PRO A 327 -10.94 3.97 1.05
N HIS A 328 -10.08 2.96 0.98
CA HIS A 328 -9.26 2.70 -0.20
C HIS A 328 -9.93 1.77 -1.21
N GLY A 329 -11.06 1.16 -0.86
CA GLY A 329 -11.79 0.20 -1.70
C GLY A 329 -13.05 -0.30 -1.01
N ALA A 330 -13.60 -1.41 -1.49
CA ALA A 330 -14.78 -2.04 -0.88
C ALA A 330 -14.47 -2.80 0.42
N GLY A 331 -13.23 -3.27 0.59
CA GLY A 331 -12.90 -4.25 1.60
C GLY A 331 -13.33 -5.67 1.22
N ARG A 332 -12.73 -6.66 1.86
CA ARG A 332 -13.01 -8.08 1.56
C ARG A 332 -14.07 -8.64 2.52
N LEU A 333 -14.98 -9.48 1.99
CA LEU A 333 -15.91 -10.28 2.76
C LEU A 333 -15.27 -11.55 3.32
N MET A 334 -14.20 -12.04 2.68
CA MET A 334 -13.53 -13.27 3.05
C MET A 334 -12.03 -13.21 2.76
N SER A 335 -11.25 -14.02 3.48
CA SER A 335 -9.82 -14.16 3.22
C SER A 335 -9.57 -14.80 1.85
N ARG A 336 -8.34 -14.64 1.32
CA ARG A 336 -7.95 -15.27 0.04
C ARG A 336 -8.14 -16.79 0.07
N SER A 337 -7.70 -17.46 1.14
CA SER A 337 -7.87 -18.90 1.30
C SER A 337 -9.35 -19.31 1.33
N ALA A 338 -10.21 -18.57 2.04
CA ALA A 338 -11.63 -18.83 2.08
C ALA A 338 -12.30 -18.61 0.70
N ALA A 339 -11.83 -17.66 -0.09
CA ALA A 339 -12.33 -17.46 -1.44
C ALA A 339 -12.01 -18.66 -2.35
N PHE A 340 -10.78 -19.18 -2.31
CA PHE A 340 -10.41 -20.41 -3.06
C PHE A 340 -11.22 -21.65 -2.61
N GLU A 341 -11.64 -21.73 -1.35
CA GLU A 341 -12.43 -22.85 -0.82
C GLU A 341 -13.92 -22.77 -1.15
N ARG A 342 -14.48 -21.55 -1.25
CA ARG A 342 -15.93 -21.32 -1.30
C ARG A 342 -16.46 -20.93 -2.66
N LEU A 343 -15.62 -20.28 -3.49
CA LEU A 343 -16.04 -19.74 -4.78
C LEU A 343 -15.74 -20.73 -5.90
N THR A 344 -16.56 -20.70 -6.96
CA THR A 344 -16.41 -21.57 -8.11
C THR A 344 -16.00 -20.79 -9.36
N MET A 345 -15.30 -21.46 -10.29
CA MET A 345 -14.95 -20.87 -11.57
C MET A 345 -16.17 -20.55 -12.44
N GLU A 346 -17.25 -21.31 -12.31
CA GLU A 346 -18.50 -21.08 -13.06
C GLU A 346 -19.15 -19.76 -12.63
N GLU A 347 -19.26 -19.52 -11.32
CA GLU A 347 -19.75 -18.25 -10.76
C GLU A 347 -18.85 -17.10 -11.17
N TYR A 348 -17.51 -17.26 -11.05
CA TYR A 348 -16.57 -16.21 -11.41
C TYR A 348 -16.67 -15.83 -12.89
N GLN A 349 -16.74 -16.79 -13.80
CA GLN A 349 -16.93 -16.54 -15.23
C GLN A 349 -18.25 -15.83 -15.53
N LYS A 350 -19.33 -16.20 -14.83
CA LYS A 350 -20.63 -15.56 -14.96
C LYS A 350 -20.61 -14.11 -14.49
N GLU A 351 -19.96 -13.82 -13.38
CA GLU A 351 -19.86 -12.46 -12.82
C GLU A 351 -19.01 -11.53 -13.70
N MET A 352 -18.05 -12.09 -14.44
CA MET A 352 -17.20 -11.35 -15.36
C MET A 352 -17.75 -11.25 -16.80
N ALA A 353 -18.96 -11.77 -17.03
CA ALA A 353 -19.58 -11.74 -18.35
C ALA A 353 -19.76 -10.30 -18.87
N GLY A 354 -19.27 -10.02 -20.08
CA GLY A 354 -19.34 -8.68 -20.69
C GLY A 354 -18.11 -7.81 -20.48
N ILE A 355 -17.15 -8.25 -19.66
CA ILE A 355 -15.85 -7.58 -19.49
C ILE A 355 -14.80 -8.38 -20.26
N TYR A 356 -14.05 -7.69 -21.14
CA TYR A 356 -12.94 -8.33 -21.83
C TYR A 356 -11.78 -8.62 -20.86
N THR A 357 -11.44 -9.88 -20.68
CA THR A 357 -10.34 -10.30 -19.80
C THR A 357 -9.79 -11.66 -20.19
N THR A 358 -8.48 -11.81 -20.13
CA THR A 358 -7.75 -13.08 -20.30
C THR A 358 -7.28 -13.67 -18.96
N CYS A 359 -7.69 -13.06 -17.83
CA CYS A 359 -7.19 -13.38 -16.49
C CYS A 359 -8.20 -14.09 -15.58
N VAL A 360 -9.39 -14.47 -16.08
CA VAL A 360 -10.37 -15.25 -15.31
C VAL A 360 -9.98 -16.73 -15.30
N ASN A 361 -9.26 -17.13 -14.29
CA ASN A 361 -8.75 -18.49 -14.11
C ASN A 361 -8.63 -18.85 -12.64
N THR A 362 -8.24 -20.10 -12.33
CA THR A 362 -8.17 -20.61 -10.95
C THR A 362 -7.18 -19.86 -10.07
N SER A 363 -6.11 -19.28 -10.62
CA SER A 363 -5.10 -18.53 -9.82
C SER A 363 -5.56 -17.13 -9.44
N THR A 364 -6.64 -16.61 -10.03
CA THR A 364 -7.23 -15.30 -9.72
C THR A 364 -8.63 -15.40 -9.07
N LEU A 365 -9.05 -16.62 -8.72
CA LEU A 365 -10.39 -16.88 -8.14
C LEU A 365 -10.62 -16.10 -6.83
N ASP A 366 -9.58 -15.91 -6.03
CA ASP A 366 -9.65 -15.15 -4.77
C ASP A 366 -9.92 -13.65 -4.96
N GLU A 367 -9.74 -13.15 -6.18
CA GLU A 367 -9.98 -11.75 -6.56
C GLU A 367 -11.33 -11.55 -7.26
N SER A 368 -12.15 -12.60 -7.35
CA SER A 368 -13.49 -12.49 -7.96
C SER A 368 -14.37 -11.47 -7.25
N PRO A 369 -15.32 -10.82 -7.94
CA PRO A 369 -16.22 -9.81 -7.34
C PRO A 369 -16.91 -10.26 -6.05
N MET A 370 -17.22 -11.53 -5.95
CA MET A 370 -17.91 -12.15 -4.79
C MET A 370 -17.06 -12.18 -3.50
N ALA A 371 -15.75 -11.94 -3.60
CA ALA A 371 -14.85 -11.87 -2.45
C ALA A 371 -14.90 -10.52 -1.73
N TYR A 372 -15.58 -9.53 -2.29
CA TYR A 372 -15.61 -8.14 -1.83
C TYR A 372 -16.99 -7.71 -1.31
N LYS A 373 -16.99 -6.71 -0.43
CA LYS A 373 -18.23 -6.09 0.08
C LYS A 373 -18.99 -5.40 -1.04
N ASN A 374 -20.31 -5.23 -0.83
CA ASN A 374 -21.16 -4.53 -1.78
C ASN A 374 -20.79 -3.03 -1.84
N MET A 375 -20.79 -2.46 -3.03
CA MET A 375 -20.58 -1.04 -3.27
C MET A 375 -21.53 -0.16 -2.45
N ASP A 376 -22.80 -0.54 -2.29
CA ASP A 376 -23.81 0.23 -1.56
C ASP A 376 -23.40 0.49 -0.10
N GLU A 377 -22.69 -0.46 0.53
CA GLU A 377 -22.17 -0.28 1.89
C GLU A 377 -21.12 0.84 1.95
N ILE A 378 -20.25 0.90 0.96
CA ILE A 378 -19.23 1.95 0.86
C ILE A 378 -19.88 3.30 0.57
N VAL A 379 -20.77 3.36 -0.43
CA VAL A 379 -21.48 4.58 -0.82
C VAL A 379 -22.26 5.17 0.37
N ALA A 380 -22.93 4.33 1.17
CA ALA A 380 -23.69 4.77 2.33
C ALA A 380 -22.83 5.41 3.44
N ASN A 381 -21.55 5.10 3.49
CA ASN A 381 -20.67 5.50 4.60
C ASN A 381 -19.67 6.60 4.22
N ILE A 382 -19.41 6.89 2.93
CA ILE A 382 -18.37 7.85 2.53
C ILE A 382 -18.84 9.29 2.41
N GLU A 383 -20.16 9.53 2.45
CA GLU A 383 -20.73 10.89 2.30
C GLU A 383 -20.04 11.95 3.20
N PRO A 384 -19.70 11.66 4.48
CA PRO A 384 -19.07 12.67 5.34
C PRO A 384 -17.66 13.09 4.90
N THR A 385 -16.95 12.29 4.13
CA THR A 385 -15.53 12.50 3.78
C THR A 385 -15.27 12.71 2.29
N ALA A 386 -16.11 12.18 1.40
CA ALA A 386 -15.92 12.30 -0.04
C ALA A 386 -17.26 12.45 -0.77
N GLU A 387 -17.24 13.19 -1.88
CA GLU A 387 -18.35 13.33 -2.82
C GLU A 387 -18.08 12.49 -4.06
N ILE A 388 -19.01 11.60 -4.42
CA ILE A 388 -18.92 10.79 -5.64
C ILE A 388 -19.28 11.68 -6.83
N ILE A 389 -18.36 11.80 -7.80
CA ILE A 389 -18.56 12.59 -9.02
C ILE A 389 -18.75 11.72 -10.27
N ALA A 390 -18.28 10.48 -10.26
CA ALA A 390 -18.51 9.51 -11.33
C ALA A 390 -18.40 8.07 -10.81
N HIS A 391 -19.13 7.16 -11.46
CA HIS A 391 -18.94 5.72 -11.34
C HIS A 391 -18.42 5.19 -12.67
N ILE A 392 -17.25 4.60 -12.68
CA ILE A 392 -16.60 4.01 -13.86
C ILE A 392 -16.61 2.49 -13.74
N LYS A 393 -17.03 1.80 -14.82
CA LYS A 393 -17.17 0.34 -14.86
C LYS A 393 -16.16 -0.31 -15.79
N PRO A 394 -15.54 -1.43 -15.41
CA PRO A 394 -14.59 -2.09 -16.26
C PRO A 394 -15.23 -2.58 -17.57
N ILE A 395 -14.56 -2.28 -18.66
CA ILE A 395 -14.81 -2.88 -19.98
C ILE A 395 -13.65 -3.80 -20.40
N TYR A 396 -12.49 -3.63 -19.76
CA TYR A 396 -11.31 -4.47 -19.86
C TYR A 396 -10.66 -4.62 -18.48
N ASN A 397 -10.20 -5.84 -18.13
CA ASN A 397 -9.44 -6.09 -16.91
C ASN A 397 -8.29 -7.06 -17.18
N PHE A 398 -7.11 -6.71 -16.70
CA PHE A 398 -5.91 -7.53 -16.64
C PHE A 398 -5.42 -7.66 -15.19
N LYS A 399 -5.29 -8.89 -14.73
CA LYS A 399 -4.82 -9.21 -13.39
C LYS A 399 -3.70 -10.23 -13.46
N ALA A 400 -2.59 -9.93 -12.82
CA ALA A 400 -1.49 -10.86 -12.76
C ALA A 400 -1.79 -11.99 -11.78
N ALA A 401 -1.57 -13.23 -12.19
CA ALA A 401 -1.44 -14.36 -11.28
C ALA A 401 -0.18 -14.19 -10.41
N GLU A 402 -0.21 -14.68 -9.16
CA GLU A 402 0.96 -14.69 -8.28
C GLU A 402 2.12 -15.57 -8.81
#